data_409d7da663dcaebdbf3ea677d2b4869d
#
_entry.id   409d7da663dcaebdbf3ea677d2b4869d
#
_cell.length_a   1.000
_cell.length_b   1.000
_cell.length_c   1.000
_cell.angle_alpha   90.00
_cell.angle_beta   90.00
_cell.angle_gamma   90.00
#
_symmetry.space_group_name_H-M   'P 1'
#
loop_
_entity.id
_entity.type
_entity.pdbx_description
1 polymer ?
#
loop_
_entity_poly.entity_id
_entity_poly.type
_entity_poly.pdbx_seq_one_letter_code
_entity_poly.pdbx_strand_id
1 'polypeptide(L)'
;DATQAITVVSREDGSGTRGAFIELTGVEDDNGDNTTQAAAIQNSTNGVMTTVANDATAIGYISLGSLDEKEVKAVTVAGVAPSAETVTDGTYTLARPFNIVTNGEPTDALAVDFINYCMSAEGQAIATEEGYVGSADAAAFEGTLPEGSIVVGGSTSVSPLMEKLIEGYQALNANATIELQTTDSTTGVTGVMDGSYTIGMASRELKEEETAQGAVGTVLAMDGIAVIVNPANTAVEDLSIDQIRSIYVGETTTWDAL
;
A
#
# COMPACT_ATOMS: atom_id res chain seq x y z
N ASP A 1 29.61 1.87 0.47
CA ASP A 1 30.54 1.48 1.51
C ASP A 1 29.74 1.08 2.76
N ALA A 2 29.95 -0.16 3.25
CA ALA A 2 29.16 -0.71 4.37
C ALA A 2 29.33 0.06 5.68
N THR A 3 30.41 0.83 5.83
CA THR A 3 30.68 1.68 7.01
C THR A 3 29.93 3.02 6.99
N GLN A 4 29.26 3.37 5.89
CA GLN A 4 28.47 4.59 5.83
C GLN A 4 27.19 4.45 6.66
N ALA A 5 26.73 5.58 7.20
CA ALA A 5 25.48 5.63 7.94
C ALA A 5 24.30 5.28 7.02
N ILE A 6 23.38 4.47 7.53
CA ILE A 6 22.13 4.13 6.84
C ILE A 6 21.20 5.36 6.84
N THR A 7 20.73 5.76 5.67
CA THR A 7 19.63 6.72 5.55
C THR A 7 18.30 5.97 5.62
N VAL A 8 17.63 6.07 6.77
CA VAL A 8 16.31 5.47 6.94
C VAL A 8 15.26 6.35 6.28
N VAL A 9 14.50 5.81 5.35
CA VAL A 9 13.40 6.49 4.67
C VAL A 9 12.07 5.91 5.14
N SER A 10 11.20 6.73 5.65
CA SER A 10 9.87 6.35 6.14
C SER A 10 8.78 7.19 5.51
N ARG A 11 7.54 6.88 5.84
CA ARG A 11 6.35 7.57 5.37
C ARG A 11 5.78 8.49 6.44
N GLU A 12 4.89 9.38 6.02
CA GLU A 12 4.09 10.26 6.87
C GLU A 12 3.15 9.50 7.81
N ASP A 13 2.69 10.13 8.88
CA ASP A 13 1.87 9.50 9.93
C ASP A 13 0.52 8.95 9.43
N GLY A 14 -0.10 9.56 8.43
CA GLY A 14 -1.34 9.09 7.82
C GLY A 14 -1.18 7.87 6.90
N SER A 15 0.05 7.51 6.54
CA SER A 15 0.33 6.42 5.61
C SER A 15 -0.09 5.05 6.14
N GLY A 16 -0.98 4.37 5.40
CA GLY A 16 -1.31 2.98 5.69
C GLY A 16 -0.15 2.03 5.49
N THR A 17 0.78 2.33 4.55
CA THR A 17 2.00 1.54 4.36
C THR A 17 2.90 1.62 5.58
N ARG A 18 3.07 2.82 6.18
CA ARG A 18 3.80 2.96 7.44
C ARG A 18 3.12 2.18 8.56
N GLY A 19 1.80 2.37 8.74
CA GLY A 19 1.07 1.65 9.78
C GLY A 19 1.25 0.14 9.69
N ALA A 20 1.02 -0.45 8.53
CA ALA A 20 1.21 -1.89 8.33
C ALA A 20 2.69 -2.32 8.51
N PHE A 21 3.64 -1.53 8.01
CA PHE A 21 5.06 -1.84 8.10
C PHE A 21 5.55 -1.86 9.56
N ILE A 22 5.23 -0.83 10.35
CA ILE A 22 5.69 -0.74 11.76
C ILE A 22 5.06 -1.83 12.63
N GLU A 23 3.80 -2.17 12.39
CA GLU A 23 3.11 -3.28 13.05
C GLU A 23 3.77 -4.63 12.71
N LEU A 24 3.90 -4.95 11.42
CA LEU A 24 4.44 -6.24 10.95
C LEU A 24 5.92 -6.45 11.29
N THR A 25 6.69 -5.38 11.44
CA THR A 25 8.11 -5.44 11.78
C THR A 25 8.40 -5.28 13.27
N GLY A 26 7.38 -4.96 14.08
CA GLY A 26 7.55 -4.68 15.51
C GLY A 26 8.30 -3.38 15.80
N VAL A 27 8.34 -2.44 14.86
CA VAL A 27 8.79 -1.06 15.10
C VAL A 27 7.80 -0.33 15.99
N GLU A 28 6.51 -0.63 15.85
CA GLU A 28 5.47 -0.23 16.79
C GLU A 28 5.38 -1.23 17.95
N ASP A 29 5.24 -0.73 19.17
CA ASP A 29 5.00 -1.50 20.39
C ASP A 29 3.89 -0.87 21.24
N ASP A 30 3.71 -1.34 22.46
CA ASP A 30 2.70 -0.81 23.40
C ASP A 30 2.85 0.69 23.72
N ASN A 31 4.00 1.30 23.40
CA ASN A 31 4.27 2.73 23.58
C ASN A 31 4.05 3.53 22.28
N GLY A 32 3.72 2.86 21.19
CA GLY A 32 3.45 3.43 19.87
C GLY A 32 4.59 3.25 18.87
N ASP A 33 4.60 4.12 17.84
CA ASP A 33 5.58 4.10 16.76
C ASP A 33 6.96 4.57 17.22
N ASN A 34 7.95 3.68 17.16
CA ASN A 34 9.33 3.91 17.52
C ASN A 34 10.24 4.22 16.33
N THR A 35 9.68 4.57 15.18
CA THR A 35 10.48 4.98 14.02
C THR A 35 11.47 6.08 14.42
N THR A 36 12.75 5.89 14.10
CA THR A 36 13.81 6.85 14.46
C THR A 36 13.49 8.27 13.99
N GLN A 37 13.74 9.24 14.85
CA GLN A 37 13.57 10.66 14.54
C GLN A 37 14.52 11.16 13.44
N ALA A 38 15.56 10.39 13.12
CA ALA A 38 16.47 10.67 12.01
C ALA A 38 15.94 10.22 10.65
N ALA A 39 14.80 9.53 10.60
CA ALA A 39 14.23 9.08 9.34
C ALA A 39 13.81 10.23 8.41
N ALA A 40 14.16 10.11 7.13
CA ALA A 40 13.69 10.99 6.08
C ALA A 40 12.24 10.65 5.75
N ILE A 41 11.30 11.53 6.07
CA ILE A 41 9.87 11.29 5.88
C ILE A 41 9.45 11.69 4.47
N GLN A 42 8.79 10.77 3.76
CA GLN A 42 8.21 10.96 2.44
C GLN A 42 6.68 10.85 2.50
N ASN A 43 6.00 11.66 1.71
CA ASN A 43 4.54 11.74 1.70
C ASN A 43 3.87 10.93 0.58
N SER A 44 4.61 10.04 -0.07
CA SER A 44 4.09 9.17 -1.12
C SER A 44 4.97 7.96 -1.35
N THR A 45 4.39 6.89 -1.93
CA THR A 45 5.11 5.70 -2.38
C THR A 45 6.23 6.06 -3.35
N ASN A 46 5.93 6.92 -4.32
CA ASN A 46 6.91 7.38 -5.32
C ASN A 46 8.02 8.24 -4.70
N GLY A 47 7.72 9.04 -3.67
CA GLY A 47 8.71 9.81 -2.92
C GLY A 47 9.73 8.92 -2.23
N VAL A 48 9.30 7.80 -1.63
CA VAL A 48 10.22 6.80 -1.03
C VAL A 48 11.11 6.21 -2.11
N MET A 49 10.53 5.72 -3.21
CA MET A 49 11.28 5.09 -4.30
C MET A 49 12.34 6.04 -4.89
N THR A 50 11.96 7.28 -5.19
CA THR A 50 12.87 8.30 -5.71
C THR A 50 14.00 8.61 -4.71
N THR A 51 13.70 8.70 -3.41
CA THR A 51 14.71 8.98 -2.39
C THR A 51 15.73 7.85 -2.32
N VAL A 52 15.26 6.59 -2.28
CA VAL A 52 16.13 5.40 -2.25
C VAL A 52 16.94 5.26 -3.53
N ALA A 53 16.35 5.52 -4.69
CA ALA A 53 17.05 5.47 -5.98
C ALA A 53 18.22 6.48 -6.07
N ASN A 54 18.14 7.60 -5.37
CA ASN A 54 19.15 8.66 -5.41
C ASN A 54 20.14 8.65 -4.22
N ASP A 55 19.97 7.76 -3.25
CA ASP A 55 20.88 7.64 -2.10
C ASP A 55 21.36 6.19 -1.94
N ALA A 56 22.66 5.97 -2.19
CA ALA A 56 23.30 4.64 -2.13
C ALA A 56 23.29 4.01 -0.72
N THR A 57 22.99 4.79 0.32
CA THR A 57 22.95 4.33 1.71
C THR A 57 21.51 4.16 2.24
N ALA A 58 20.52 4.51 1.43
CA ALA A 58 19.12 4.50 1.86
C ALA A 58 18.50 3.11 1.90
N ILE A 59 17.61 2.96 2.87
CA ILE A 59 16.62 1.88 2.96
C ILE A 59 15.23 2.50 3.05
N GLY A 60 14.27 1.91 2.36
CA GLY A 60 12.87 2.32 2.38
C GLY A 60 11.94 1.11 2.25
N TYR A 61 10.65 1.38 2.23
CA TYR A 61 9.61 0.36 2.00
C TYR A 61 8.49 0.93 1.14
N ILE A 62 8.00 0.12 0.21
CA ILE A 62 6.94 0.48 -0.73
C ILE A 62 5.99 -0.69 -0.97
N SER A 63 4.83 -0.41 -1.58
CA SER A 63 3.97 -1.44 -2.17
C SER A 63 4.73 -2.24 -3.22
N LEU A 64 4.61 -3.57 -3.16
CA LEU A 64 5.22 -4.48 -4.14
C LEU A 64 4.73 -4.20 -5.57
N GLY A 65 3.45 -3.88 -5.75
CA GLY A 65 2.89 -3.52 -7.05
C GLY A 65 3.46 -2.22 -7.64
N SER A 66 4.12 -1.38 -6.82
CA SER A 66 4.80 -0.17 -7.27
C SER A 66 6.31 -0.37 -7.51
N LEU A 67 6.84 -1.58 -7.30
CA LEU A 67 8.27 -1.85 -7.40
C LEU A 67 8.76 -1.72 -8.85
N ASP A 68 9.70 -0.81 -9.11
CA ASP A 68 10.49 -0.75 -10.34
C ASP A 68 11.93 -1.19 -10.06
N GLU A 69 12.25 -2.42 -10.42
CA GLU A 69 13.58 -3.02 -10.20
C GLU A 69 14.70 -2.36 -11.04
N LYS A 70 14.35 -1.45 -11.96
CA LYS A 70 15.34 -0.66 -12.68
C LYS A 70 15.82 0.54 -11.86
N GLU A 71 14.98 1.02 -10.95
CA GLU A 71 15.28 2.17 -10.10
C GLU A 71 15.79 1.78 -8.71
N VAL A 72 15.21 0.72 -8.12
CA VAL A 72 15.55 0.27 -6.76
C VAL A 72 15.68 -1.25 -6.71
N LYS A 73 16.36 -1.75 -5.68
CA LYS A 73 16.51 -3.18 -5.43
C LYS A 73 15.67 -3.58 -4.23
N ALA A 74 14.76 -4.55 -4.39
CA ALA A 74 14.12 -5.20 -3.26
C ALA A 74 15.08 -6.20 -2.61
N VAL A 75 15.11 -6.22 -1.28
CA VAL A 75 15.83 -7.24 -0.51
C VAL A 75 14.88 -8.37 -0.12
N THR A 76 15.43 -9.58 0.06
CA THR A 76 14.65 -10.67 0.67
C THR A 76 14.41 -10.38 2.15
N VAL A 77 13.33 -10.90 2.69
CA VAL A 77 12.98 -10.79 4.10
C VAL A 77 12.95 -12.20 4.69
N ALA A 78 13.84 -12.47 5.64
CA ALA A 78 14.02 -13.80 6.23
C ALA A 78 14.20 -14.91 5.17
N GLY A 79 14.96 -14.62 4.12
CA GLY A 79 15.24 -15.54 3.01
C GLY A 79 14.12 -15.63 1.96
N VAL A 80 13.04 -14.86 2.08
CA VAL A 80 11.89 -14.89 1.14
C VAL A 80 11.89 -13.63 0.29
N ALA A 81 11.84 -13.80 -1.03
CA ALA A 81 11.70 -12.66 -1.95
C ALA A 81 10.26 -12.12 -1.97
N PRO A 82 10.06 -10.79 -2.02
CA PRO A 82 8.73 -10.22 -2.20
C PRO A 82 8.22 -10.53 -3.61
N SER A 83 7.09 -11.24 -3.70
CA SER A 83 6.40 -11.52 -4.95
C SER A 83 4.92 -11.80 -4.70
N ALA A 84 4.09 -11.68 -5.72
CA ALA A 84 2.68 -12.05 -5.61
C ALA A 84 2.50 -13.52 -5.19
N GLU A 85 3.37 -14.43 -5.65
CA GLU A 85 3.37 -15.84 -5.27
C GLU A 85 3.62 -16.03 -3.77
N THR A 86 4.70 -15.42 -3.24
CA THR A 86 5.08 -15.56 -1.83
C THR A 86 4.14 -14.81 -0.87
N VAL A 87 3.45 -13.78 -1.35
CA VAL A 87 2.33 -13.14 -0.62
C VAL A 87 1.11 -14.08 -0.60
N THR A 88 0.79 -14.72 -1.73
CA THR A 88 -0.36 -15.63 -1.84
C THR A 88 -0.20 -16.86 -0.96
N ASP A 89 0.98 -17.48 -0.94
CA ASP A 89 1.23 -18.69 -0.15
C ASP A 89 1.55 -18.39 1.33
N GLY A 90 1.65 -17.10 1.70
CA GLY A 90 1.87 -16.63 3.07
C GLY A 90 3.32 -16.78 3.55
N THR A 91 4.28 -17.11 2.68
CA THR A 91 5.70 -17.21 3.05
C THR A 91 6.35 -15.84 3.19
N TYR A 92 5.90 -14.82 2.43
CA TYR A 92 6.31 -13.44 2.61
C TYR A 92 5.41 -12.76 3.64
N THR A 93 5.97 -12.45 4.81
CA THR A 93 5.20 -12.03 5.98
C THR A 93 4.85 -10.53 6.01
N LEU A 94 5.55 -9.71 5.22
CA LEU A 94 5.23 -8.29 5.10
C LEU A 94 4.13 -8.08 4.05
N ALA A 95 2.92 -8.54 4.36
CA ALA A 95 1.75 -8.43 3.50
C ALA A 95 0.58 -7.77 4.24
N ARG A 96 -0.27 -7.08 3.49
CA ARG A 96 -1.38 -6.27 4.01
C ARG A 96 -2.52 -6.20 3.03
N PRO A 97 -3.76 -5.94 3.47
CA PRO A 97 -4.86 -5.69 2.56
C PRO A 97 -4.80 -4.28 1.96
N PHE A 98 -5.22 -4.17 0.70
CA PHE A 98 -5.74 -2.96 0.12
C PHE A 98 -7.25 -2.96 0.29
N ASN A 99 -7.79 -1.93 0.91
CA ASN A 99 -9.21 -1.81 1.21
C ASN A 99 -9.87 -0.68 0.41
N ILE A 100 -11.02 -1.00 -0.17
CA ILE A 100 -12.05 -0.03 -0.50
C ILE A 100 -12.78 0.29 0.81
N VAL A 101 -12.96 1.57 1.12
CA VAL A 101 -13.60 2.02 2.36
C VAL A 101 -14.90 2.77 2.04
N THR A 102 -15.96 2.44 2.78
CA THR A 102 -17.26 3.12 2.68
C THR A 102 -17.78 3.52 4.06
N ASN A 103 -18.67 4.50 4.13
CA ASN A 103 -19.39 4.87 5.35
C ASN A 103 -20.68 4.04 5.43
N GLY A 104 -20.62 2.92 6.12
CA GLY A 104 -21.68 1.92 6.10
C GLY A 104 -21.88 1.32 4.71
N GLU A 105 -23.08 0.82 4.43
CA GLU A 105 -23.46 0.32 3.10
C GLU A 105 -23.58 1.48 2.11
N PRO A 106 -22.91 1.43 0.95
CA PRO A 106 -22.98 2.49 -0.04
C PRO A 106 -24.38 2.55 -0.67
N THR A 107 -24.93 3.75 -0.81
CA THR A 107 -26.26 3.99 -1.38
C THR A 107 -26.21 4.69 -2.73
N ASP A 108 -25.09 5.28 -3.11
CA ASP A 108 -24.90 5.86 -4.43
C ASP A 108 -24.80 4.75 -5.48
N ALA A 109 -25.64 4.81 -6.51
CA ALA A 109 -25.75 3.73 -7.51
C ALA A 109 -24.44 3.53 -8.28
N LEU A 110 -23.71 4.60 -8.60
CA LEU A 110 -22.45 4.51 -9.31
C LEU A 110 -21.35 3.94 -8.40
N ALA A 111 -21.32 4.32 -7.11
CA ALA A 111 -20.38 3.76 -6.15
C ALA A 111 -20.59 2.25 -5.97
N VAL A 112 -21.84 1.81 -5.81
CA VAL A 112 -22.19 0.38 -5.72
C VAL A 112 -21.73 -0.38 -6.95
N ASP A 113 -22.04 0.13 -8.15
CA ASP A 113 -21.72 -0.51 -9.42
C ASP A 113 -20.21 -0.58 -9.65
N PHE A 114 -19.48 0.51 -9.34
CA PHE A 114 -18.03 0.54 -9.44
C PHE A 114 -17.34 -0.41 -8.44
N ILE A 115 -17.81 -0.48 -7.19
CA ILE A 115 -17.29 -1.44 -6.21
C ILE A 115 -17.53 -2.88 -6.70
N ASN A 116 -18.71 -3.17 -7.24
CA ASN A 116 -19.02 -4.47 -7.83
C ASN A 116 -18.06 -4.81 -9.00
N TYR A 117 -17.72 -3.81 -9.83
CA TYR A 117 -16.72 -3.98 -10.88
C TYR A 117 -15.33 -4.31 -10.31
N CYS A 118 -14.87 -3.52 -9.32
CA CYS A 118 -13.58 -3.78 -8.68
C CYS A 118 -13.47 -5.19 -8.11
N MET A 119 -14.56 -5.71 -7.56
CA MET A 119 -14.64 -7.05 -6.95
C MET A 119 -15.01 -8.17 -7.94
N SER A 120 -15.29 -7.84 -9.20
CA SER A 120 -15.62 -8.80 -10.26
C SER A 120 -14.38 -9.51 -10.82
N ALA A 121 -14.60 -10.56 -11.61
CA ALA A 121 -13.52 -11.27 -12.31
C ALA A 121 -12.67 -10.32 -13.18
N GLU A 122 -13.31 -9.34 -13.84
CA GLU A 122 -12.64 -8.35 -14.68
C GLU A 122 -11.76 -7.42 -13.83
N GLY A 123 -12.27 -6.88 -12.72
CA GLY A 123 -11.50 -6.03 -11.80
C GLY A 123 -10.36 -6.79 -11.12
N GLN A 124 -10.62 -8.03 -10.71
CA GLN A 124 -9.62 -8.88 -10.06
C GLN A 124 -8.52 -9.36 -11.03
N ALA A 125 -8.84 -9.52 -12.32
CA ALA A 125 -7.84 -9.75 -13.36
C ALA A 125 -6.88 -8.56 -13.48
N ILE A 126 -7.40 -7.32 -13.46
CA ILE A 126 -6.56 -6.12 -13.44
C ILE A 126 -5.63 -6.12 -12.21
N ALA A 127 -6.16 -6.42 -11.01
CA ALA A 127 -5.33 -6.50 -9.82
C ALA A 127 -4.18 -7.51 -9.97
N THR A 128 -4.45 -8.66 -10.56
CA THR A 128 -3.44 -9.70 -10.81
C THR A 128 -2.41 -9.27 -11.86
N GLU A 129 -2.83 -8.62 -12.94
CA GLU A 129 -1.95 -8.10 -13.99
C GLU A 129 -1.00 -7.01 -13.48
N GLU A 130 -1.47 -6.19 -12.54
CA GLU A 130 -0.67 -5.14 -11.88
C GLU A 130 0.22 -5.69 -10.72
N GLY A 131 0.26 -7.02 -10.51
CA GLY A 131 1.16 -7.66 -9.56
C GLY A 131 0.64 -7.75 -8.12
N TYR A 132 -0.65 -7.49 -7.90
CA TYR A 132 -1.32 -7.68 -6.61
C TYR A 132 -1.98 -9.06 -6.53
N VAL A 133 -2.34 -9.47 -5.31
CA VAL A 133 -3.05 -10.74 -5.11
C VAL A 133 -4.55 -10.47 -5.05
N GLY A 134 -5.21 -10.69 -6.20
CA GLY A 134 -6.66 -10.60 -6.33
C GLY A 134 -7.37 -11.90 -5.94
N SER A 135 -8.71 -11.88 -5.97
CA SER A 135 -9.55 -13.05 -5.76
C SER A 135 -9.66 -13.90 -7.04
N ALA A 136 -9.27 -15.17 -6.97
CA ALA A 136 -9.37 -16.10 -8.10
C ALA A 136 -10.81 -16.58 -8.38
N ASP A 137 -11.70 -16.48 -7.39
CA ASP A 137 -13.07 -16.99 -7.45
C ASP A 137 -14.12 -15.90 -7.68
N ALA A 138 -13.70 -14.71 -8.14
CA ALA A 138 -14.60 -13.60 -8.41
C ALA A 138 -15.57 -13.91 -9.57
N ALA A 139 -16.84 -13.54 -9.39
CA ALA A 139 -17.85 -13.68 -10.45
C ALA A 139 -17.65 -12.62 -11.53
N ALA A 140 -18.12 -12.89 -12.75
CA ALA A 140 -18.14 -11.90 -13.82
C ALA A 140 -18.93 -10.63 -13.42
N PHE A 141 -18.55 -9.48 -13.96
CA PHE A 141 -19.24 -8.23 -13.70
C PHE A 141 -20.64 -8.23 -14.30
N GLU A 142 -21.63 -8.00 -13.46
CA GLU A 142 -23.04 -7.85 -13.83
C GLU A 142 -23.55 -6.49 -13.34
N GLY A 143 -23.04 -5.39 -13.93
CA GLY A 143 -23.37 -4.02 -13.53
C GLY A 143 -24.53 -3.43 -14.31
N THR A 144 -25.11 -2.35 -13.77
CA THR A 144 -26.19 -1.60 -14.38
C THR A 144 -25.70 -0.37 -15.17
N LEU A 145 -24.42 -0.02 -15.05
CA LEU A 145 -23.74 1.08 -15.71
C LEU A 145 -24.45 2.43 -15.52
N PRO A 146 -24.74 2.85 -14.27
CA PRO A 146 -25.46 4.10 -14.02
C PRO A 146 -24.60 5.31 -14.40
N GLU A 147 -25.25 6.39 -14.82
CA GLU A 147 -24.61 7.68 -14.97
C GLU A 147 -24.37 8.33 -13.60
N GLY A 148 -23.37 9.17 -13.49
CA GLY A 148 -23.09 9.91 -12.26
C GLY A 148 -21.66 10.37 -12.13
N SER A 149 -21.35 10.94 -10.95
CA SER A 149 -20.02 11.40 -10.59
C SER A 149 -19.74 11.04 -9.15
N ILE A 150 -18.60 10.39 -8.90
CA ILE A 150 -18.10 10.05 -7.56
C ILE A 150 -16.64 10.47 -7.41
N VAL A 151 -16.23 10.64 -6.15
CA VAL A 151 -14.84 10.90 -5.78
C VAL A 151 -14.31 9.71 -5.01
N VAL A 152 -13.16 9.17 -5.48
CA VAL A 152 -12.40 8.12 -4.81
C VAL A 152 -11.12 8.76 -4.26
N GLY A 153 -10.83 8.58 -2.97
CA GLY A 153 -9.67 9.24 -2.39
C GLY A 153 -8.94 8.41 -1.35
N GLY A 154 -7.63 8.62 -1.21
CA GLY A 154 -6.84 7.97 -0.16
C GLY A 154 -5.46 7.49 -0.60
N SER A 155 -5.06 6.33 -0.11
CA SER A 155 -3.71 5.77 -0.16
C SER A 155 -2.98 5.90 -1.49
N THR A 156 -1.77 6.48 -1.47
CA THR A 156 -0.85 6.54 -2.62
C THR A 156 -0.42 5.16 -3.12
N SER A 157 -0.44 4.14 -2.25
CA SER A 157 -0.08 2.77 -2.63
C SER A 157 -1.20 2.05 -3.38
N VAL A 158 -2.47 2.40 -3.10
CA VAL A 158 -3.64 1.83 -3.78
C VAL A 158 -3.91 2.55 -5.12
N SER A 159 -3.53 3.84 -5.22
CA SER A 159 -3.85 4.68 -6.37
C SER A 159 -3.48 4.08 -7.73
N PRO A 160 -2.29 3.45 -7.94
CA PRO A 160 -1.97 2.87 -9.24
C PRO A 160 -2.95 1.78 -9.68
N LEU A 161 -3.35 0.89 -8.77
CA LEU A 161 -4.37 -0.13 -9.04
C LEU A 161 -5.74 0.52 -9.30
N MET A 162 -6.11 1.50 -8.47
CA MET A 162 -7.39 2.19 -8.61
C MET A 162 -7.52 2.93 -9.95
N GLU A 163 -6.45 3.54 -10.44
CA GLU A 163 -6.41 4.16 -11.79
C GLU A 163 -6.77 3.14 -12.87
N LYS A 164 -6.19 1.95 -12.82
CA LYS A 164 -6.47 0.88 -13.79
C LYS A 164 -7.91 0.36 -13.69
N LEU A 165 -8.43 0.23 -12.48
CA LEU A 165 -9.82 -0.16 -12.26
C LEU A 165 -10.80 0.90 -12.78
N ILE A 166 -10.50 2.19 -12.58
CA ILE A 166 -11.30 3.31 -13.11
C ILE A 166 -11.25 3.31 -14.65
N GLU A 167 -10.06 3.18 -15.25
CA GLU A 167 -9.91 3.08 -16.71
C GLU A 167 -10.75 1.93 -17.27
N GLY A 168 -10.66 0.74 -16.68
CA GLY A 168 -11.41 -0.44 -17.11
C GLY A 168 -12.93 -0.25 -16.98
N TYR A 169 -13.40 0.29 -15.86
CA TYR A 169 -14.82 0.56 -15.65
C TYR A 169 -15.37 1.64 -16.59
N GLN A 170 -14.64 2.73 -16.79
CA GLN A 170 -15.05 3.81 -17.69
C GLN A 170 -15.06 3.40 -19.16
N ALA A 171 -14.27 2.39 -19.55
CA ALA A 171 -14.36 1.78 -20.88
C ALA A 171 -15.71 1.07 -21.09
N LEU A 172 -16.34 0.56 -20.03
CA LEU A 172 -17.67 -0.05 -20.06
C LEU A 172 -18.78 1.00 -19.87
N ASN A 173 -18.54 2.01 -19.03
CA ASN A 173 -19.50 3.04 -18.64
C ASN A 173 -18.97 4.46 -18.94
N ALA A 174 -19.14 4.90 -20.18
CA ALA A 174 -18.71 6.23 -20.62
C ALA A 174 -19.48 7.40 -19.96
N ASN A 175 -20.59 7.12 -19.27
CA ASN A 175 -21.41 8.13 -18.58
C ASN A 175 -21.01 8.28 -17.09
N ALA A 176 -20.04 7.50 -16.61
CA ALA A 176 -19.51 7.63 -15.26
C ALA A 176 -18.31 8.59 -15.24
N THR A 177 -18.33 9.51 -14.29
CA THR A 177 -17.19 10.35 -13.94
C THR A 177 -16.65 9.89 -12.58
N ILE A 178 -15.44 9.39 -12.54
CA ILE A 178 -14.79 8.95 -11.29
C ILE A 178 -13.50 9.77 -11.14
N GLU A 179 -13.52 10.69 -10.17
CA GLU A 179 -12.34 11.48 -9.80
C GLU A 179 -11.51 10.73 -8.79
N LEU A 180 -10.20 10.61 -9.03
CA LEU A 180 -9.25 10.00 -8.11
C LEU A 180 -8.42 11.08 -7.41
N GLN A 181 -8.41 11.06 -6.08
CA GLN A 181 -7.59 11.95 -5.26
C GLN A 181 -6.59 11.13 -4.44
N THR A 182 -5.31 11.28 -4.77
CA THR A 182 -4.23 10.55 -4.12
C THR A 182 -3.74 11.30 -2.88
N THR A 183 -3.91 10.69 -1.70
CA THR A 183 -3.53 11.24 -0.40
C THR A 183 -2.86 10.14 0.46
N ASP A 184 -3.34 9.89 1.66
CA ASP A 184 -2.94 8.79 2.54
C ASP A 184 -4.14 7.99 3.02
N SER A 185 -3.92 6.85 3.68
CA SER A 185 -5.01 5.96 4.12
C SER A 185 -5.90 6.59 5.17
N THR A 186 -5.34 7.33 6.12
CA THR A 186 -6.12 7.99 7.17
C THR A 186 -7.02 9.08 6.58
N THR A 187 -6.50 9.87 5.64
CA THR A 187 -7.29 10.85 4.87
C THR A 187 -8.36 10.16 4.03
N GLY A 188 -8.07 8.99 3.45
CA GLY A 188 -9.06 8.19 2.72
C GLY A 188 -10.24 7.77 3.59
N VAL A 189 -9.96 7.24 4.78
CA VAL A 189 -11.02 6.86 5.74
C VAL A 189 -11.78 8.08 6.25
N THR A 190 -11.07 9.12 6.69
CA THR A 190 -11.70 10.35 7.22
C THR A 190 -12.57 11.03 6.18
N GLY A 191 -12.11 11.12 4.92
CA GLY A 191 -12.85 11.75 3.83
C GLY A 191 -14.14 11.01 3.46
N VAL A 192 -14.18 9.69 3.64
CA VAL A 192 -15.43 8.91 3.51
C VAL A 192 -16.37 9.21 4.67
N MET A 193 -15.85 9.30 5.89
CA MET A 193 -16.67 9.53 7.09
C MET A 193 -17.27 10.94 7.13
N ASP A 194 -16.57 11.95 6.60
CA ASP A 194 -17.06 13.33 6.51
C ASP A 194 -17.81 13.66 5.20
N GLY A 195 -17.83 12.71 4.24
CA GLY A 195 -18.52 12.83 2.98
C GLY A 195 -17.76 13.57 1.88
N SER A 196 -16.48 13.89 2.07
CA SER A 196 -15.60 14.48 1.04
C SER A 196 -15.28 13.47 -0.07
N TYR A 197 -15.19 12.18 0.27
CA TYR A 197 -15.04 11.07 -0.66
C TYR A 197 -16.26 10.16 -0.64
N THR A 198 -16.65 9.67 -1.81
CA THR A 198 -17.68 8.64 -1.95
C THR A 198 -17.13 7.27 -1.59
N ILE A 199 -15.86 7.02 -1.99
CA ILE A 199 -15.12 5.80 -1.73
C ILE A 199 -13.73 6.19 -1.21
N GLY A 200 -13.30 5.54 -0.13
CA GLY A 200 -11.96 5.67 0.41
C GLY A 200 -11.03 4.55 -0.04
N MET A 201 -9.73 4.80 0.05
CA MET A 201 -8.68 3.80 -0.19
C MET A 201 -7.76 3.71 1.02
N ALA A 202 -7.58 2.51 1.57
CA ALA A 202 -6.64 2.28 2.65
C ALA A 202 -5.74 1.08 2.34
N SER A 203 -4.44 1.22 2.63
CA SER A 203 -3.43 0.18 2.43
C SER A 203 -2.98 -0.44 3.75
N ARG A 204 -3.93 -0.67 4.62
CA ARG A 204 -3.82 -1.32 5.93
C ARG A 204 -5.20 -1.83 6.36
N GLU A 205 -5.24 -2.62 7.41
CA GLU A 205 -6.49 -2.88 8.11
C GLU A 205 -7.10 -1.59 8.66
N LEU A 206 -8.42 -1.53 8.74
CA LEU A 206 -9.09 -0.42 9.40
C LEU A 206 -8.89 -0.51 10.92
N LYS A 207 -8.66 0.62 11.56
CA LYS A 207 -8.53 0.70 13.01
C LYS A 207 -9.88 0.44 13.68
N GLU A 208 -9.86 -0.10 14.90
CA GLU A 208 -11.08 -0.32 15.69
C GLU A 208 -11.91 0.94 15.87
N GLU A 209 -11.25 2.10 16.06
CA GLU A 209 -11.92 3.40 16.16
C GLU A 209 -12.61 3.84 14.87
N GLU A 210 -12.05 3.50 13.70
CA GLU A 210 -12.63 3.80 12.39
C GLU A 210 -13.88 2.94 12.14
N THR A 211 -13.78 1.64 12.40
CA THR A 211 -14.91 0.71 12.28
C THR A 211 -16.01 1.00 13.29
N ALA A 212 -15.66 1.39 14.52
CA ALA A 212 -16.62 1.82 15.53
C ALA A 212 -17.41 3.09 15.14
N GLN A 213 -16.84 3.94 14.29
CA GLN A 213 -17.50 5.13 13.72
C GLN A 213 -18.36 4.80 12.49
N GLY A 214 -18.31 3.57 11.98
CA GLY A 214 -19.12 3.12 10.85
C GLY A 214 -18.35 2.92 9.55
N ALA A 215 -17.02 3.08 9.54
CA ALA A 215 -16.22 2.75 8.37
C ALA A 215 -16.27 1.24 8.08
N VAL A 216 -16.53 0.89 6.82
CA VAL A 216 -16.55 -0.49 6.34
C VAL A 216 -15.45 -0.66 5.32
N GLY A 217 -14.56 -1.64 5.55
CA GLY A 217 -13.50 -2.02 4.63
C GLY A 217 -13.88 -3.25 3.82
N THR A 218 -13.72 -3.18 2.50
CA THR A 218 -13.79 -4.33 1.59
C THR A 218 -12.42 -4.59 1.03
N VAL A 219 -11.87 -5.78 1.28
CA VAL A 219 -10.54 -6.15 0.78
C VAL A 219 -10.57 -6.25 -0.75
N LEU A 220 -9.90 -5.30 -1.39
CA LEU A 220 -9.78 -5.22 -2.85
C LEU A 220 -8.75 -6.24 -3.37
N ALA A 221 -7.60 -6.29 -2.73
CA ALA A 221 -6.49 -7.20 -3.05
C ALA A 221 -5.53 -7.29 -1.85
N MET A 222 -4.67 -8.30 -1.84
CA MET A 222 -3.51 -8.33 -0.94
C MET A 222 -2.28 -7.78 -1.65
N ASP A 223 -1.46 -7.04 -0.92
CA ASP A 223 -0.22 -6.43 -1.39
C ASP A 223 0.95 -6.76 -0.45
N GLY A 224 2.12 -7.01 -1.01
CA GLY A 224 3.36 -7.12 -0.26
C GLY A 224 3.97 -5.75 0.01
N ILE A 225 4.65 -5.59 1.15
CA ILE A 225 5.49 -4.42 1.40
C ILE A 225 6.93 -4.80 1.08
N ALA A 226 7.45 -4.32 -0.04
CA ALA A 226 8.83 -4.55 -0.43
C ALA A 226 9.76 -3.62 0.35
N VAL A 227 10.77 -4.19 1.03
CA VAL A 227 11.89 -3.44 1.59
C VAL A 227 12.90 -3.19 0.48
N ILE A 228 13.21 -1.92 0.24
CA ILE A 228 14.01 -1.50 -0.91
C ILE A 228 15.28 -0.77 -0.49
N VAL A 229 16.33 -0.98 -1.28
CA VAL A 229 17.60 -0.28 -1.18
C VAL A 229 18.04 0.21 -2.56
N ASN A 230 19.02 1.11 -2.59
CA ASN A 230 19.62 1.55 -3.85
C ASN A 230 20.29 0.37 -4.58
N PRO A 231 20.18 0.26 -5.92
CA PRO A 231 20.82 -0.82 -6.68
C PRO A 231 22.34 -0.90 -6.50
N ALA A 232 23.01 0.22 -6.19
CA ALA A 232 24.43 0.25 -5.90
C ALA A 232 24.80 -0.28 -4.51
N ASN A 233 23.82 -0.53 -3.65
CA ASN A 233 24.05 -1.14 -2.34
C ASN A 233 24.29 -2.65 -2.51
N THR A 234 25.55 -3.08 -2.28
CA THR A 234 25.98 -4.48 -2.32
C THR A 234 26.21 -5.05 -0.91
N ALA A 235 25.93 -4.28 0.14
CA ALA A 235 26.14 -4.69 1.51
C ALA A 235 25.02 -5.59 2.05
N VAL A 236 23.81 -5.52 1.43
CA VAL A 236 22.65 -6.26 1.90
C VAL A 236 21.88 -6.90 0.72
N GLU A 237 21.51 -8.17 0.90
CA GLU A 237 20.66 -8.95 0.00
C GLU A 237 19.45 -9.52 0.75
N ASP A 238 19.59 -9.78 2.05
CA ASP A 238 18.57 -10.34 2.93
C ASP A 238 18.56 -9.61 4.27
N LEU A 239 17.39 -9.42 4.84
CA LEU A 239 17.19 -8.86 6.18
C LEU A 239 16.18 -9.70 6.96
N SER A 240 16.50 -10.05 8.19
CA SER A 240 15.49 -10.57 9.12
C SER A 240 14.56 -9.44 9.58
N ILE A 241 13.39 -9.80 10.10
CA ILE A 241 12.47 -8.85 10.72
C ILE A 241 13.14 -8.07 11.85
N ASP A 242 13.94 -8.74 12.69
CA ASP A 242 14.67 -8.08 13.78
C ASP A 242 15.70 -7.07 13.28
N GLN A 243 16.39 -7.36 12.17
CA GLN A 243 17.33 -6.42 11.55
C GLN A 243 16.60 -5.21 10.96
N ILE A 244 15.46 -5.42 10.28
CA ILE A 244 14.61 -4.33 9.79
C ILE A 244 14.16 -3.46 10.96
N ARG A 245 13.64 -4.08 12.02
CA ARG A 245 13.24 -3.35 13.23
C ARG A 245 14.40 -2.54 13.80
N SER A 246 15.56 -3.16 14.01
CA SER A 246 16.75 -2.52 14.59
C SER A 246 17.21 -1.28 13.78
N ILE A 247 17.15 -1.35 12.44
CA ILE A 247 17.44 -0.21 11.56
C ILE A 247 16.39 0.90 11.77
N TYR A 248 15.10 0.56 11.73
CA TYR A 248 14.04 1.56 11.76
C TYR A 248 13.82 2.20 13.13
N VAL A 249 14.21 1.55 14.22
CA VAL A 249 14.25 2.19 15.56
C VAL A 249 15.55 2.93 15.83
N GLY A 250 16.55 2.83 14.93
CA GLY A 250 17.82 3.55 15.02
C GLY A 250 18.89 2.88 15.90
N GLU A 251 18.73 1.59 16.23
CA GLU A 251 19.72 0.80 16.95
C GLU A 251 20.88 0.41 16.04
N THR A 252 20.59 -0.02 14.79
CA THR A 252 21.58 -0.29 13.76
C THR A 252 21.68 0.89 12.80
N THR A 253 22.84 1.50 12.72
CA THR A 253 23.05 2.75 11.99
C THR A 253 24.00 2.66 10.80
N THR A 254 24.66 1.50 10.60
CA THR A 254 25.57 1.24 9.48
C THR A 254 25.36 -0.17 8.94
N TRP A 255 25.64 -0.38 7.64
CA TRP A 255 25.43 -1.67 6.99
C TRP A 255 26.38 -2.79 7.47
N ASP A 256 27.55 -2.44 7.99
CA ASP A 256 28.52 -3.41 8.54
C ASP A 256 28.20 -3.85 9.99
N ALA A 257 27.14 -3.30 10.57
CA ALA A 257 26.66 -3.67 11.90
C ALA A 257 25.53 -4.74 11.88
N LEU A 258 25.14 -5.22 10.69
CA LEU A 258 24.06 -6.20 10.46
C LEU A 258 24.47 -7.66 10.70
#